data_2e5ae5029646af5429eeb79e595f1193
#
_entry.id   2e5ae5029646af5429eeb79e595f1193
#
_cell.length_a   1.000
_cell.length_b   1.000
_cell.length_c   1.000
_cell.angle_alpha   90.00
_cell.angle_beta   90.00
_cell.angle_gamma   90.00
#
_symmetry.space_group_name_H-M   'P 1'
#
loop_
_entity.id
_entity.type
_entity.pdbx_description
1 polymer ?
#
loop_
_entity_poly.entity_id
_entity_poly.type
_entity_poly.pdbx_seq_one_letter_code
_entity_poly.pdbx_strand_id
1 'polypeptide(L)'
;ADLSSSEIYNQLTSKDYALEEDGKVYGIAYVIETYGIIYNKTLLQKYCDSDFASVKKIEDINSFEKLKTVADEIQKNKDKLGVKGAFTSAGMDSSSDWRFKTHLANLPIYFEYKDKGIKSTDAIEGKYLDNYKNIWDLYITDSTCDPADLASKKGTDAETEFTSGEAVFFQNGSWEYSIVTKAGMKDDELGMLPIYIGAGDEANQG
;
A
#
# COMPACT_ATOMS: atom_id res chain seq x y z
N ALA A 1 -1.66 -32.98 2.25
CA ALA A 1 -1.05 -33.91 1.27
C ALA A 1 0.21 -33.26 0.72
N ASP A 2 1.23 -34.06 0.44
CA ASP A 2 2.44 -33.61 -0.24
C ASP A 2 2.15 -33.43 -1.74
N LEU A 3 2.38 -32.25 -2.26
CA LEU A 3 2.12 -31.86 -3.65
C LEU A 3 3.35 -31.97 -4.56
N SER A 4 4.52 -32.37 -4.02
CA SER A 4 5.81 -32.36 -4.75
C SER A 4 5.78 -33.21 -6.03
N SER A 5 4.93 -34.23 -6.10
CA SER A 5 4.75 -35.09 -7.27
C SER A 5 3.53 -34.72 -8.14
N SER A 6 2.80 -33.65 -7.79
CA SER A 6 1.62 -33.25 -8.54
C SER A 6 1.99 -32.67 -9.92
N GLU A 7 1.12 -32.88 -10.90
CA GLU A 7 1.31 -32.35 -12.25
C GLU A 7 1.39 -30.81 -12.23
N ILE A 8 0.54 -30.16 -11.43
CA ILE A 8 0.52 -28.69 -11.31
C ILE A 8 1.86 -28.17 -10.77
N TYR A 9 2.41 -28.78 -9.69
CA TYR A 9 3.69 -28.37 -9.15
C TYR A 9 4.83 -28.54 -10.15
N ASN A 10 4.79 -29.61 -10.96
CA ASN A 10 5.80 -29.88 -11.98
C ASN A 10 5.75 -28.92 -13.17
N GLN A 11 4.59 -28.31 -13.44
CA GLN A 11 4.37 -27.32 -14.51
C GLN A 11 4.70 -25.88 -14.10
N LEU A 12 4.98 -25.60 -12.81
CA LEU A 12 5.32 -24.26 -12.36
C LEU A 12 6.62 -23.77 -13.02
N THR A 13 6.61 -22.54 -13.50
CA THR A 13 7.78 -21.86 -14.09
C THR A 13 8.81 -21.47 -13.02
N SER A 14 8.36 -21.21 -11.78
CA SER A 14 9.20 -21.07 -10.59
C SER A 14 8.56 -21.81 -9.43
N LYS A 15 9.39 -22.36 -8.55
CA LYS A 15 9.01 -23.04 -7.31
C LYS A 15 9.33 -22.20 -6.06
N ASP A 16 9.84 -20.99 -6.25
CA ASP A 16 10.34 -20.13 -5.16
C ASP A 16 9.24 -19.72 -4.16
N TYR A 17 7.98 -19.77 -4.60
CA TYR A 17 6.81 -19.41 -3.78
C TYR A 17 6.01 -20.63 -3.32
N ALA A 18 6.55 -21.83 -3.42
CA ALA A 18 5.91 -23.00 -2.85
C ALA A 18 6.01 -22.98 -1.31
N LEU A 19 4.93 -23.37 -0.65
CA LEU A 19 4.96 -23.60 0.80
C LEU A 19 5.58 -24.97 1.05
N GLU A 20 6.80 -24.97 1.58
CA GLU A 20 7.56 -26.18 1.87
C GLU A 20 7.83 -26.32 3.37
N GLU A 21 7.68 -27.53 3.87
CA GLU A 21 8.02 -27.90 5.24
C GLU A 21 8.53 -29.37 5.24
N ASP A 22 9.65 -29.63 5.93
CA ASP A 22 10.28 -30.94 6.03
C ASP A 22 10.49 -31.65 4.67
N GLY A 23 10.85 -30.89 3.63
CA GLY A 23 11.09 -31.38 2.28
C GLY A 23 9.83 -31.80 1.52
N LYS A 24 8.67 -31.40 1.98
CA LYS A 24 7.38 -31.64 1.34
C LYS A 24 6.71 -30.33 0.92
N VAL A 25 5.97 -30.35 -0.17
CA VAL A 25 5.23 -29.23 -0.71
C VAL A 25 3.78 -29.29 -0.25
N TYR A 26 3.34 -28.30 0.49
CA TYR A 26 1.97 -28.21 1.03
C TYR A 26 1.12 -27.16 0.35
N GLY A 27 1.72 -26.21 -0.36
CA GLY A 27 1.02 -25.16 -1.10
C GLY A 27 1.74 -24.78 -2.38
N ILE A 28 0.97 -24.37 -3.37
CA ILE A 28 1.44 -23.97 -4.69
C ILE A 28 0.91 -22.56 -4.95
N ALA A 29 1.82 -21.61 -5.22
CA ALA A 29 1.44 -20.28 -5.66
C ALA A 29 0.93 -20.34 -7.11
N TYR A 30 -0.31 -19.91 -7.34
CA TYR A 30 -0.93 -19.85 -8.67
C TYR A 30 -1.01 -18.42 -9.25
N VAL A 31 -0.82 -17.41 -8.42
CA VAL A 31 -0.83 -16.00 -8.78
C VAL A 31 0.08 -15.23 -7.83
N ILE A 32 0.69 -14.17 -8.32
CA ILE A 32 1.41 -13.18 -7.52
C ILE A 32 0.58 -11.90 -7.55
N GLU A 33 0.14 -11.46 -6.38
CA GLU A 33 -0.51 -10.17 -6.18
C GLU A 33 0.43 -9.27 -5.39
N THR A 34 0.47 -8.00 -5.76
CA THR A 34 1.26 -6.98 -5.06
C THR A 34 0.35 -5.94 -4.45
N TYR A 35 0.82 -5.24 -3.44
CA TYR A 35 0.12 -4.13 -2.82
C TYR A 35 1.07 -2.96 -2.60
N GLY A 36 0.51 -1.77 -2.63
CA GLY A 36 1.26 -0.53 -2.57
C GLY A 36 0.34 0.67 -2.33
N ILE A 37 0.78 1.82 -2.75
CA ILE A 37 0.01 3.06 -2.73
C ILE A 37 -0.35 3.40 -4.17
N ILE A 38 -1.60 3.08 -4.55
CA ILE A 38 -2.14 3.47 -5.85
C ILE A 38 -2.33 4.99 -5.83
N TYR A 39 -1.97 5.69 -6.89
CA TYR A 39 -2.16 7.13 -6.97
C TYR A 39 -2.82 7.56 -8.29
N ASN A 40 -3.58 8.64 -8.22
CA ASN A 40 -4.12 9.33 -9.38
C ASN A 40 -3.06 10.27 -9.95
N LYS A 41 -2.49 9.91 -11.10
CA LYS A 41 -1.42 10.68 -11.76
C LYS A 41 -1.81 12.12 -12.05
N THR A 42 -3.04 12.35 -12.48
CA THR A 42 -3.53 13.69 -12.81
C THR A 42 -3.55 14.59 -11.57
N LEU A 43 -4.08 14.09 -10.45
CA LEU A 43 -4.12 14.84 -9.19
C LEU A 43 -2.74 15.03 -8.58
N LEU A 44 -1.89 13.99 -8.61
CA LEU A 44 -0.54 14.07 -8.09
C LEU A 44 0.34 15.01 -8.92
N GLN A 45 0.19 15.01 -10.25
CA GLN A 45 0.87 15.97 -11.11
C GLN A 45 0.39 17.41 -10.85
N LYS A 46 -0.92 17.60 -10.67
CA LYS A 46 -1.47 18.90 -10.27
C LYS A 46 -0.88 19.44 -8.97
N TYR A 47 -0.63 18.53 -7.99
CA TYR A 47 0.11 18.89 -6.78
C TYR A 47 1.56 19.29 -7.13
N CYS A 48 2.31 18.47 -7.88
CA CYS A 48 3.70 18.77 -8.24
C CYS A 48 3.87 20.11 -8.95
N ASP A 49 2.89 20.51 -9.77
CA ASP A 49 2.87 21.77 -10.53
C ASP A 49 2.47 22.98 -9.66
N SER A 50 1.95 22.76 -8.45
CA SER A 50 1.48 23.83 -7.57
C SER A 50 2.62 24.63 -6.95
N ASP A 51 2.32 25.86 -6.52
CA ASP A 51 3.27 26.75 -5.86
C ASP A 51 3.64 26.30 -4.43
N PHE A 52 2.79 25.48 -3.80
CA PHE A 52 2.97 24.97 -2.45
C PHE A 52 3.65 23.59 -2.38
N ALA A 53 3.90 22.92 -3.52
CA ALA A 53 4.55 21.63 -3.53
C ALA A 53 6.05 21.74 -3.25
N SER A 54 6.53 20.99 -2.27
CA SER A 54 7.97 20.82 -2.01
C SER A 54 8.58 19.77 -2.94
N VAL A 55 7.80 18.78 -3.38
CA VAL A 55 8.20 17.74 -4.31
C VAL A 55 7.64 18.08 -5.69
N LYS A 56 8.51 18.22 -6.69
CA LYS A 56 8.14 18.70 -8.04
C LYS A 56 7.99 17.60 -9.09
N LYS A 57 8.37 16.39 -8.76
CA LYS A 57 8.25 15.23 -9.65
C LYS A 57 7.76 14.02 -8.87
N ILE A 58 6.90 13.23 -9.48
CA ILE A 58 6.34 12.01 -8.87
C ILE A 58 7.46 11.02 -8.52
N GLU A 59 8.46 10.91 -9.38
CA GLU A 59 9.61 10.01 -9.21
C GLU A 59 10.48 10.36 -8.00
N ASP A 60 10.39 11.58 -7.48
CA ASP A 60 11.12 12.01 -6.29
C ASP A 60 10.44 11.54 -4.98
N ILE A 61 9.23 10.95 -5.05
CA ILE A 61 8.54 10.34 -3.91
C ILE A 61 9.10 8.92 -3.70
N ASN A 62 10.25 8.83 -3.08
CA ASN A 62 11.04 7.60 -2.97
C ASN A 62 11.44 7.26 -1.52
N SER A 63 10.72 7.81 -0.55
CA SER A 63 10.89 7.52 0.89
C SER A 63 9.64 7.89 1.68
N PHE A 64 9.54 7.36 2.90
CA PHE A 64 8.47 7.73 3.83
C PHE A 64 8.43 9.23 4.11
N GLU A 65 9.58 9.87 4.31
CA GLU A 65 9.64 11.31 4.56
C GLU A 65 9.09 12.13 3.39
N LYS A 66 9.42 11.72 2.16
CA LYS A 66 8.88 12.37 0.96
C LYS A 66 7.39 12.13 0.81
N LEU A 67 6.94 10.90 0.99
CA LEU A 67 5.52 10.56 0.95
C LEU A 67 4.74 11.37 2.00
N LYS A 68 5.25 11.41 3.24
CA LYS A 68 4.64 12.19 4.31
C LYS A 68 4.57 13.68 3.99
N THR A 69 5.66 14.26 3.50
CA THR A 69 5.68 15.66 3.08
C THR A 69 4.61 15.95 2.03
N VAL A 70 4.52 15.12 1.01
CA VAL A 70 3.53 15.24 -0.07
C VAL A 70 2.11 15.12 0.48
N ALA A 71 1.85 14.13 1.33
CA ALA A 71 0.54 13.91 1.91
C ALA A 71 0.10 15.08 2.81
N ASP A 72 0.97 15.53 3.72
CA ASP A 72 0.72 16.68 4.60
C ASP A 72 0.42 17.96 3.79
N GLU A 73 1.17 18.21 2.70
CA GLU A 73 0.97 19.38 1.84
C GLU A 73 -0.32 19.31 1.05
N ILE A 74 -0.66 18.12 0.52
CA ILE A 74 -1.95 17.87 -0.14
C ILE A 74 -3.09 18.08 0.85
N GLN A 75 -3.03 17.48 2.03
CA GLN A 75 -4.06 17.59 3.06
C GLN A 75 -4.29 19.04 3.49
N LYS A 76 -3.21 19.78 3.70
CA LYS A 76 -3.26 21.21 4.05
C LYS A 76 -3.87 22.07 2.95
N ASN A 77 -3.67 21.73 1.68
CA ASN A 77 -4.11 22.50 0.52
C ASN A 77 -5.21 21.79 -0.28
N LYS A 78 -5.93 20.86 0.31
CA LYS A 78 -6.93 20.01 -0.35
C LYS A 78 -7.98 20.81 -1.12
N ASP A 79 -8.43 21.94 -0.58
CA ASP A 79 -9.41 22.81 -1.24
C ASP A 79 -8.86 23.41 -2.54
N LYS A 80 -7.57 23.79 -2.58
CA LYS A 80 -6.92 24.30 -3.80
C LYS A 80 -6.76 23.22 -4.88
N LEU A 81 -6.54 21.98 -4.44
CA LEU A 81 -6.44 20.84 -5.33
C LEU A 81 -7.81 20.31 -5.77
N GLY A 82 -8.88 20.62 -5.04
CA GLY A 82 -10.21 20.12 -5.28
C GLY A 82 -10.40 18.67 -4.83
N VAL A 83 -9.67 18.25 -3.78
CA VAL A 83 -9.79 16.93 -3.17
C VAL A 83 -10.34 17.04 -1.73
N LYS A 84 -10.76 15.93 -1.13
CA LYS A 84 -11.18 15.87 0.27
C LYS A 84 -10.06 15.47 1.22
N GLY A 85 -9.06 14.74 0.72
CA GLY A 85 -7.91 14.31 1.48
C GLY A 85 -6.76 13.83 0.60
N ALA A 86 -5.58 13.65 1.20
CA ALA A 86 -4.45 13.05 0.49
C ALA A 86 -4.71 11.56 0.23
N PHE A 87 -5.11 10.82 1.26
CA PHE A 87 -5.49 9.41 1.18
C PHE A 87 -7.00 9.23 1.17
N THR A 88 -7.47 8.16 0.56
CA THR A 88 -8.83 7.67 0.77
C THR A 88 -9.06 7.37 2.25
N SER A 89 -10.33 7.29 2.67
CA SER A 89 -10.66 6.69 3.95
C SER A 89 -10.10 5.27 4.03
N ALA A 90 -9.66 4.90 5.21
CA ALA A 90 -8.92 3.67 5.37
C ALA A 90 -9.77 2.39 5.27
N GLY A 91 -11.09 2.51 5.21
CA GLY A 91 -11.96 1.35 5.21
C GLY A 91 -11.69 0.46 6.43
N MET A 92 -11.78 1.03 7.64
CA MET A 92 -11.42 0.32 8.88
C MET A 92 -12.57 -0.53 9.46
N ASP A 93 -13.65 -0.72 8.75
CA ASP A 93 -14.67 -1.68 9.14
C ASP A 93 -14.13 -3.13 9.08
N SER A 94 -14.81 -4.05 9.71
CA SER A 94 -14.36 -5.45 9.83
C SER A 94 -14.18 -6.18 8.49
N SER A 95 -14.74 -5.65 7.39
CA SER A 95 -14.62 -6.24 6.05
C SER A 95 -13.36 -5.81 5.31
N SER A 96 -12.72 -4.71 5.72
CA SER A 96 -11.64 -4.07 4.96
C SER A 96 -10.41 -3.68 5.78
N ASP A 97 -10.46 -3.80 7.12
CA ASP A 97 -9.36 -3.45 8.03
C ASP A 97 -8.10 -4.34 7.87
N TRP A 98 -8.23 -5.48 7.17
CA TRP A 98 -7.11 -6.38 6.87
C TRP A 98 -5.96 -5.69 6.13
N ARG A 99 -6.22 -4.64 5.35
CA ARG A 99 -5.17 -3.84 4.69
C ARG A 99 -4.20 -3.25 5.69
N PHE A 100 -4.72 -2.75 6.80
CA PHE A 100 -3.92 -2.20 7.89
C PHE A 100 -3.27 -3.30 8.74
N LYS A 101 -4.04 -4.32 9.10
CA LYS A 101 -3.58 -5.41 9.97
C LYS A 101 -2.52 -6.28 9.32
N THR A 102 -2.62 -6.54 8.02
CA THR A 102 -1.71 -7.46 7.31
C THR A 102 -0.73 -6.75 6.40
N HIS A 103 -1.16 -5.98 5.43
CA HIS A 103 -0.24 -5.35 4.48
C HIS A 103 0.76 -4.43 5.19
N LEU A 104 0.29 -3.54 6.05
CA LEU A 104 1.18 -2.64 6.78
C LEU A 104 1.99 -3.37 7.86
N ALA A 105 1.41 -4.36 8.55
CA ALA A 105 2.12 -5.12 9.58
C ALA A 105 3.21 -6.04 9.01
N ASN A 106 3.06 -6.52 7.78
CA ASN A 106 4.07 -7.35 7.15
C ASN A 106 5.40 -6.62 6.92
N LEU A 107 5.38 -5.31 6.67
CA LEU A 107 6.58 -4.53 6.36
C LEU A 107 7.57 -4.46 7.54
N PRO A 108 7.18 -4.02 8.76
CA PRO A 108 8.08 -4.00 9.90
C PRO A 108 8.61 -5.40 10.26
N ILE A 109 7.79 -6.44 10.11
CA ILE A 109 8.20 -7.83 10.33
C ILE A 109 9.24 -8.26 9.29
N TYR A 110 9.00 -7.94 8.02
CA TYR A 110 9.93 -8.23 6.92
C TYR A 110 11.31 -7.59 7.17
N PHE A 111 11.36 -6.31 7.54
CA PHE A 111 12.62 -5.62 7.81
C PHE A 111 13.34 -6.20 9.04
N GLU A 112 12.61 -6.58 10.09
CA GLU A 112 13.20 -7.25 11.24
C GLU A 112 13.80 -8.61 10.84
N TYR A 113 13.12 -9.39 10.01
CA TYR A 113 13.64 -10.67 9.50
C TYR A 113 14.87 -10.46 8.61
N LYS A 114 14.84 -9.47 7.73
CA LYS A 114 15.95 -9.12 6.85
C LYS A 114 17.20 -8.74 7.62
N ASP A 115 17.05 -7.92 8.66
CA ASP A 115 18.17 -7.51 9.52
C ASP A 115 18.83 -8.70 10.25
N LYS A 116 18.02 -9.65 10.66
CA LYS A 116 18.48 -10.86 11.37
C LYS A 116 18.93 -11.98 10.44
N GLY A 117 18.66 -11.88 9.15
CA GLY A 117 18.93 -12.94 8.17
C GLY A 117 18.12 -14.23 8.44
N ILE A 118 16.90 -14.10 8.99
CA ILE A 118 16.00 -15.23 9.32
C ILE A 118 14.77 -15.25 8.44
N LYS A 119 14.11 -16.40 8.35
CA LYS A 119 12.85 -16.59 7.60
C LYS A 119 11.64 -16.80 8.51
N SER A 120 11.86 -17.13 9.77
CA SER A 120 10.82 -17.36 10.76
C SER A 120 11.34 -17.10 12.16
N THR A 121 10.45 -16.87 13.12
CA THR A 121 10.76 -16.74 14.55
C THR A 121 9.52 -17.06 15.36
N ASP A 122 9.69 -17.54 16.59
CA ASP A 122 8.58 -17.75 17.53
C ASP A 122 8.03 -16.43 18.07
N ALA A 123 8.83 -15.35 18.05
CA ALA A 123 8.41 -14.01 18.49
C ALA A 123 9.21 -12.93 17.76
N ILE A 124 8.53 -11.87 17.35
CA ILE A 124 9.13 -10.63 16.83
C ILE A 124 9.60 -9.75 17.99
N GLU A 125 10.61 -8.93 17.77
CA GLU A 125 11.12 -7.97 18.77
C GLU A 125 10.42 -6.61 18.70
N GLY A 126 9.76 -6.33 17.57
CA GLY A 126 9.08 -5.06 17.36
C GLY A 126 10.02 -3.89 17.04
N LYS A 127 11.19 -4.17 16.46
CA LYS A 127 12.21 -3.16 16.11
C LYS A 127 11.64 -1.98 15.30
N TYR A 128 10.69 -2.25 14.42
CA TYR A 128 10.10 -1.27 13.50
C TYR A 128 8.67 -0.85 13.88
N LEU A 129 8.32 -0.95 15.18
CA LEU A 129 6.98 -0.61 15.67
C LEU A 129 6.65 0.88 15.49
N ASP A 130 7.63 1.77 15.70
CA ASP A 130 7.44 3.22 15.49
C ASP A 130 7.23 3.54 14.00
N ASN A 131 7.93 2.84 13.10
CA ASN A 131 7.73 2.98 11.66
C ASN A 131 6.30 2.55 11.25
N TYR A 132 5.83 1.43 11.82
CA TYR A 132 4.46 0.95 11.63
C TYR A 132 3.42 1.98 12.11
N LYS A 133 3.63 2.53 13.31
CA LYS A 133 2.78 3.58 13.86
C LYS A 133 2.75 4.81 12.95
N ASN A 134 3.89 5.26 12.45
CA ASN A 134 3.99 6.46 11.64
C ASN A 134 3.19 6.36 10.33
N ILE A 135 3.21 5.20 9.67
CA ILE A 135 2.41 5.01 8.45
C ILE A 135 0.90 4.95 8.75
N TRP A 136 0.51 4.35 9.89
CA TRP A 136 -0.86 4.37 10.37
C TRP A 136 -1.34 5.78 10.63
N ASP A 137 -0.57 6.54 11.39
CA ASP A 137 -0.89 7.93 11.73
C ASP A 137 -1.09 8.75 10.44
N LEU A 138 -0.21 8.62 9.46
CA LEU A 138 -0.31 9.31 8.18
C LEU A 138 -1.64 9.03 7.47
N TYR A 139 -2.02 7.75 7.35
CA TYR A 139 -3.26 7.36 6.67
C TYR A 139 -4.52 7.78 7.45
N ILE A 140 -4.43 7.91 8.76
CA ILE A 140 -5.54 8.35 9.60
C ILE A 140 -5.70 9.87 9.54
N THR A 141 -4.60 10.62 9.64
CA THR A 141 -4.63 12.09 9.72
C THR A 141 -4.88 12.74 8.36
N ASP A 142 -4.38 12.17 7.28
CA ASP A 142 -4.43 12.75 5.93
C ASP A 142 -5.49 12.09 5.04
N SER A 143 -6.53 11.60 5.68
CA SER A 143 -7.67 10.95 5.06
C SER A 143 -8.72 11.93 4.52
N THR A 144 -9.60 11.42 3.67
CA THR A 144 -10.80 12.10 3.15
C THR A 144 -11.84 12.37 4.23
N CYS A 145 -11.82 11.67 5.34
CA CYS A 145 -12.79 11.82 6.44
C CYS A 145 -12.10 12.09 7.78
N ASP A 146 -12.90 12.53 8.76
CA ASP A 146 -12.43 12.68 10.13
C ASP A 146 -11.95 11.32 10.70
N PRO A 147 -10.85 11.27 11.46
CA PRO A 147 -10.38 10.05 12.12
C PRO A 147 -11.45 9.33 12.94
N ALA A 148 -12.38 10.06 13.57
CA ALA A 148 -13.48 9.50 14.35
C ALA A 148 -14.47 8.67 13.50
N ASP A 149 -14.57 8.97 12.20
CA ASP A 149 -15.51 8.33 11.27
C ASP A 149 -14.91 7.11 10.56
N LEU A 150 -13.59 6.91 10.63
CA LEU A 150 -12.87 5.84 9.91
C LEU A 150 -13.40 4.43 10.22
N ALA A 151 -13.84 4.17 11.46
CA ALA A 151 -14.39 2.88 11.85
C ALA A 151 -15.70 2.51 11.13
N SER A 152 -16.41 3.50 10.58
CA SER A 152 -17.64 3.30 9.79
C SER A 152 -17.39 3.15 8.30
N LYS A 153 -16.20 3.47 7.83
CA LYS A 153 -15.83 3.47 6.41
C LYS A 153 -15.49 2.07 5.91
N LYS A 154 -16.09 1.71 4.79
CA LYS A 154 -15.92 0.43 4.09
C LYS A 154 -14.89 0.54 2.98
N GLY A 155 -14.39 -0.59 2.49
CA GLY A 155 -13.54 -0.64 1.31
C GLY A 155 -14.17 0.02 0.09
N THR A 156 -15.48 -0.18 -0.13
CA THR A 156 -16.24 0.44 -1.22
C THR A 156 -16.36 1.96 -1.11
N ASP A 157 -16.30 2.53 0.10
CA ASP A 157 -16.25 3.98 0.27
C ASP A 157 -14.89 4.50 -0.22
N ALA A 158 -13.78 3.84 0.16
CA ALA A 158 -12.44 4.18 -0.30
C ALA A 158 -12.28 4.06 -1.83
N GLU A 159 -12.84 3.00 -2.44
CA GLU A 159 -12.89 2.84 -3.90
C GLU A 159 -13.63 4.00 -4.58
N THR A 160 -14.79 4.38 -4.02
CA THR A 160 -15.60 5.50 -4.55
C THR A 160 -14.86 6.83 -4.41
N GLU A 161 -14.26 7.10 -3.26
CA GLU A 161 -13.50 8.33 -3.01
C GLU A 161 -12.32 8.47 -4.00
N PHE A 162 -11.62 7.38 -4.29
CA PHE A 162 -10.52 7.38 -5.25
C PHE A 162 -11.01 7.59 -6.68
N THR A 163 -12.01 6.84 -7.11
CA THR A 163 -12.51 6.86 -8.48
C THR A 163 -13.26 8.15 -8.81
N SER A 164 -13.84 8.83 -7.80
CA SER A 164 -14.45 10.17 -7.96
C SER A 164 -13.44 11.32 -7.86
N GLY A 165 -12.15 11.04 -7.64
CA GLY A 165 -11.12 12.06 -7.54
C GLY A 165 -11.15 12.85 -6.21
N GLU A 166 -11.72 12.28 -5.16
CA GLU A 166 -11.75 12.88 -3.82
C GLU A 166 -10.44 12.70 -3.04
N ALA A 167 -9.60 11.74 -3.45
CA ALA A 167 -8.28 11.48 -2.89
C ALA A 167 -7.22 11.28 -3.96
N VAL A 168 -5.97 11.58 -3.60
CA VAL A 168 -4.80 11.38 -4.48
C VAL A 168 -4.24 9.97 -4.36
N PHE A 169 -4.23 9.42 -3.14
CA PHE A 169 -3.63 8.13 -2.79
C PHE A 169 -4.67 7.13 -2.29
N PHE A 170 -4.48 5.87 -2.69
CA PHE A 170 -5.29 4.73 -2.28
C PHE A 170 -4.39 3.54 -1.95
N GLN A 171 -4.18 3.24 -0.66
CA GLN A 171 -3.41 2.06 -0.26
C GLN A 171 -4.24 0.81 -0.49
N ASN A 172 -3.85 0.02 -1.48
CA ASN A 172 -4.51 -1.26 -1.82
C ASN A 172 -3.59 -2.13 -2.70
N GLY A 173 -4.13 -3.20 -3.26
CA GLY A 173 -3.39 -4.13 -4.10
C GLY A 173 -3.70 -4.04 -5.59
N SER A 174 -2.92 -4.76 -6.38
CA SER A 174 -3.05 -4.80 -7.84
C SER A 174 -4.41 -5.30 -8.35
N TRP A 175 -5.18 -6.02 -7.52
CA TRP A 175 -6.56 -6.43 -7.82
C TRP A 175 -7.52 -5.26 -8.00
N GLU A 176 -7.23 -4.10 -7.40
CA GLU A 176 -8.05 -2.88 -7.54
C GLU A 176 -8.03 -2.31 -8.95
N TYR A 177 -7.02 -2.63 -9.77
CA TYR A 177 -6.93 -2.15 -11.15
C TYR A 177 -8.21 -2.41 -11.93
N SER A 178 -8.76 -3.61 -11.82
CA SER A 178 -10.00 -3.97 -12.52
C SER A 178 -11.23 -3.23 -12.00
N ILE A 179 -11.23 -2.84 -10.73
CA ILE A 179 -12.33 -2.12 -10.08
C ILE A 179 -12.30 -0.66 -10.52
N VAL A 180 -11.14 0.00 -10.38
CA VAL A 180 -11.02 1.44 -10.72
C VAL A 180 -11.16 1.71 -12.21
N THR A 181 -10.70 0.80 -13.08
CA THR A 181 -10.87 0.95 -14.53
C THR A 181 -12.31 0.71 -14.97
N LYS A 182 -13.05 -0.22 -14.36
CA LYS A 182 -14.51 -0.37 -14.58
C LYS A 182 -15.30 0.83 -14.10
N ALA A 183 -14.83 1.56 -13.10
CA ALA A 183 -15.42 2.81 -12.65
C ALA A 183 -15.12 3.99 -13.57
N GLY A 184 -14.28 3.80 -14.61
CA GLY A 184 -14.01 4.79 -15.66
C GLY A 184 -12.64 5.45 -15.63
N MET A 185 -11.77 5.11 -14.68
CA MET A 185 -10.38 5.58 -14.68
C MET A 185 -9.59 4.91 -15.82
N LYS A 186 -8.72 5.68 -16.44
CA LYS A 186 -7.89 5.17 -17.54
C LYS A 186 -6.55 4.67 -16.99
N ASP A 187 -5.94 3.74 -17.72
CA ASP A 187 -4.65 3.17 -17.36
C ASP A 187 -3.53 4.22 -17.21
N ASP A 188 -3.51 5.21 -18.09
CA ASP A 188 -2.55 6.31 -18.07
C ASP A 188 -2.75 7.29 -16.89
N GLU A 189 -3.91 7.25 -16.23
CA GLU A 189 -4.22 8.04 -15.02
C GLU A 189 -3.77 7.35 -13.72
N LEU A 190 -3.33 6.09 -13.78
CA LEU A 190 -2.99 5.27 -12.63
C LEU A 190 -1.49 5.04 -12.49
N GLY A 191 -0.99 5.05 -11.26
CA GLY A 191 0.34 4.62 -10.90
C GLY A 191 0.34 3.98 -9.53
N MET A 192 1.45 3.35 -9.14
CA MET A 192 1.62 2.71 -7.85
C MET A 192 3.00 3.03 -7.29
N LEU A 193 3.05 3.40 -6.02
CA LEU A 193 4.27 3.55 -5.23
C LEU A 193 4.41 2.36 -4.28
N PRO A 194 5.63 1.99 -3.91
CA PRO A 194 5.85 1.12 -2.76
C PRO A 194 5.26 1.72 -1.49
N ILE A 195 4.98 0.88 -0.49
CA ILE A 195 4.65 1.36 0.85
C ILE A 195 5.96 1.66 1.58
N TYR A 196 6.29 2.92 1.69
CA TYR A 196 7.45 3.39 2.43
C TYR A 196 7.12 3.50 3.92
N ILE A 197 7.97 2.95 4.78
CA ILE A 197 7.79 3.00 6.25
C ILE A 197 8.97 3.65 6.98
N GLY A 198 9.95 4.20 6.28
CA GLY A 198 11.16 4.78 6.87
C GLY A 198 12.18 3.72 7.31
N ALA A 199 12.20 2.55 6.65
CA ALA A 199 13.11 1.45 6.95
C ALA A 199 13.74 0.88 5.69
N GLY A 200 14.98 0.42 5.80
CA GLY A 200 15.72 -0.13 4.67
C GLY A 200 16.21 0.92 3.68
N ASP A 201 16.57 0.48 2.49
CA ASP A 201 16.98 1.35 1.37
C ASP A 201 15.75 1.70 0.53
N GLU A 202 14.96 2.64 1.02
CA GLU A 202 13.66 3.00 0.41
C GLU A 202 13.80 3.54 -1.01
N ALA A 203 14.87 4.23 -1.34
CA ALA A 203 15.08 4.79 -2.66
C ALA A 203 15.22 3.72 -3.77
N ASN A 204 15.51 2.49 -3.40
CA ASN A 204 15.67 1.34 -4.30
C ASN A 204 14.60 0.25 -4.07
N GLN A 205 13.45 0.58 -3.49
CA GLN A 205 12.33 -0.35 -3.29
C GLN A 205 11.38 -0.44 -4.51
N GLY A 206 11.65 0.26 -5.56
CA GLY A 206 10.84 0.25 -6.77
C GLY A 206 10.89 -1.03 -7.59
#